data_cb99d9a1634447831d3a4155ba3d49ae
#
_entry.id   cb99d9a1634447831d3a4155ba3d49ae
#
_cell.length_a   1.000
_cell.length_b   1.000
_cell.length_c   1.000
_cell.angle_alpha   90.00
_cell.angle_beta   90.00
_cell.angle_gamma   90.00
#
_symmetry.space_group_name_H-M   'P 1'
#
loop_
_entity.id
_entity.type
_entity.pdbx_description
1 polymer ?
#
loop_
_entity_poly.entity_id
_entity_poly.type
_entity_poly.pdbx_seq_one_letter_code
_entity_poly.pdbx_strand_id
1 'polypeptide(L)'
;VAPLARTRLTESVPRLAERVAPPDDSSHFDPWDPANVSPLVAWLASETCSITGRIFLVDGGAVRVLRPWAPAETVEKDGRWTVADLAAELGPLLLPTR
;
A
#
# COMPACT_ATOMS: atom_id res chain seq x y z
N VAL A 1 6.37 1.71 -6.22
CA VAL A 1 5.01 1.81 -6.77
C VAL A 1 4.33 0.45 -6.66
N ALA A 2 3.15 0.43 -6.07
CA ALA A 2 2.32 -0.77 -5.94
C ALA A 2 1.04 -0.59 -6.76
N PRO A 3 1.03 -1.04 -8.02
CA PRO A 3 -0.12 -0.85 -8.90
C PRO A 3 -1.13 -1.98 -8.79
N LEU A 4 -2.39 -1.68 -9.06
CA LEU A 4 -3.41 -2.67 -9.35
C LEU A 4 -3.98 -2.37 -10.73
N ALA A 5 -3.83 -3.32 -11.66
CA ALA A 5 -4.22 -3.14 -13.04
C ALA A 5 -4.58 -4.47 -13.69
N ARG A 6 -5.29 -4.40 -14.81
CA ARG A 6 -5.58 -5.56 -15.64
C ARG A 6 -4.35 -5.92 -16.46
N THR A 7 -3.73 -7.05 -16.12
CA THR A 7 -2.56 -7.60 -16.80
C THR A 7 -2.84 -9.07 -17.11
N ARG A 8 -1.98 -9.68 -17.91
CA ARG A 8 -2.09 -11.14 -18.17
C ARG A 8 -2.08 -11.94 -16.88
N LEU A 9 -1.30 -11.50 -15.89
CA LEU A 9 -1.21 -12.16 -14.60
C LEU A 9 -2.51 -12.07 -13.81
N THR A 10 -3.10 -10.89 -13.70
CA THR A 10 -4.37 -10.68 -12.98
C THR A 10 -5.54 -11.37 -13.69
N GLU A 11 -5.54 -11.41 -15.00
CA GLU A 11 -6.57 -12.09 -15.78
C GLU A 11 -6.47 -13.63 -15.67
N SER A 12 -5.32 -14.16 -15.30
CA SER A 12 -5.14 -15.60 -15.11
C SER A 12 -5.82 -16.14 -13.85
N VAL A 13 -6.20 -15.28 -12.92
CA VAL A 13 -6.88 -15.65 -11.67
C VAL A 13 -8.36 -15.27 -11.79
N PRO A 14 -9.31 -16.23 -11.78
CA PRO A 14 -10.73 -15.95 -12.09
C PRO A 14 -11.34 -14.82 -11.27
N ARG A 15 -11.12 -14.78 -9.96
CA ARG A 15 -11.66 -13.71 -9.10
C ARG A 15 -11.07 -12.34 -9.40
N LEU A 16 -9.79 -12.29 -9.72
CA LEU A 16 -9.14 -11.05 -10.11
C LEU A 16 -9.56 -10.63 -11.52
N ALA A 17 -9.72 -11.57 -12.43
CA ALA A 17 -10.20 -11.28 -13.79
C ALA A 17 -11.53 -10.56 -13.78
N GLU A 18 -12.49 -11.02 -12.96
CA GLU A 18 -13.78 -10.36 -12.79
C GLU A 18 -13.64 -8.96 -12.22
N ARG A 19 -12.79 -8.80 -11.20
CA ARG A 19 -12.59 -7.52 -10.51
C ARG A 19 -11.98 -6.45 -11.41
N VAL A 20 -11.08 -6.85 -12.31
CA VAL A 20 -10.35 -5.93 -13.18
C VAL A 20 -10.87 -5.91 -14.60
N ALA A 21 -12.06 -6.48 -14.86
CA ALA A 21 -12.65 -6.52 -16.18
C ALA A 21 -12.81 -5.11 -16.77
N PRO A 22 -12.67 -4.95 -18.10
CA PRO A 22 -12.85 -3.64 -18.73
C PRO A 22 -14.32 -3.19 -18.62
N PRO A 23 -14.58 -1.87 -18.68
CA PRO A 23 -15.95 -1.39 -18.71
C PRO A 23 -16.66 -1.86 -19.98
N ASP A 24 -18.00 -2.03 -19.89
CA ASP A 24 -18.83 -2.48 -21.02
C ASP A 24 -18.81 -1.48 -22.19
N ASP A 25 -18.65 -0.21 -21.87
CA ASP A 25 -18.61 0.89 -22.83
C ASP A 25 -17.21 1.49 -22.87
N SER A 26 -16.54 1.43 -24.01
CA SER A 26 -15.19 1.96 -24.22
C SER A 26 -15.10 3.48 -24.11
N SER A 27 -16.23 4.21 -24.07
CA SER A 27 -16.24 5.64 -23.81
C SER A 27 -16.08 6.00 -22.33
N HIS A 28 -16.26 5.03 -21.42
CA HIS A 28 -16.07 5.23 -20.01
C HIS A 28 -14.60 5.02 -19.61
N PHE A 29 -14.18 5.75 -18.59
CA PHE A 29 -12.85 5.57 -18.01
C PHE A 29 -12.66 4.14 -17.51
N ASP A 30 -11.58 3.49 -17.93
CA ASP A 30 -11.21 2.15 -17.46
C ASP A 30 -10.28 2.25 -16.25
N PRO A 31 -10.78 1.99 -15.03
CA PRO A 31 -9.95 2.10 -13.83
C PRO A 31 -8.85 1.04 -13.73
N TRP A 32 -8.91 0.01 -14.56
CA TRP A 32 -7.95 -1.10 -14.51
C TRP A 32 -6.97 -1.10 -15.68
N ASP A 33 -7.03 -0.09 -16.53
CA ASP A 33 -6.07 0.05 -17.62
C ASP A 33 -4.65 0.24 -17.04
N PRO A 34 -3.68 -0.59 -17.44
CA PRO A 34 -2.29 -0.43 -16.98
C PRO A 34 -1.69 0.94 -17.26
N ALA A 35 -2.17 1.64 -18.28
CA ALA A 35 -1.70 2.97 -18.60
C ALA A 35 -1.96 3.99 -17.48
N ASN A 36 -2.88 3.71 -16.56
CA ASN A 36 -3.16 4.60 -15.42
C ASN A 36 -1.97 4.71 -14.45
N VAL A 37 -1.06 3.76 -14.47
CA VAL A 37 0.14 3.77 -13.61
C VAL A 37 1.24 4.66 -14.18
N SER A 38 1.27 4.82 -15.49
CA SER A 38 2.37 5.49 -16.20
C SER A 38 2.62 6.95 -15.79
N PRO A 39 1.60 7.79 -15.56
CA PRO A 39 1.84 9.19 -15.15
C PRO A 39 2.62 9.31 -13.84
N LEU A 40 2.33 8.48 -12.86
CA LEU A 40 3.06 8.50 -11.59
C LEU A 40 4.52 8.09 -11.78
N VAL A 41 4.76 7.02 -12.54
CA VAL A 41 6.13 6.55 -12.81
C VAL A 41 6.92 7.61 -13.56
N ALA A 42 6.32 8.23 -14.57
CA ALA A 42 6.96 9.30 -15.35
C ALA A 42 7.31 10.51 -14.47
N TRP A 43 6.40 10.90 -13.58
CA TRP A 43 6.68 12.00 -12.66
C TRP A 43 7.79 11.68 -11.68
N LEU A 44 7.75 10.48 -11.06
CA LEU A 44 8.80 10.05 -10.13
C LEU A 44 10.18 9.98 -10.78
N ALA A 45 10.23 9.70 -12.07
CA ALA A 45 11.48 9.65 -12.85
C ALA A 45 11.93 11.02 -13.39
N SER A 46 11.12 12.05 -13.25
CA SER A 46 11.43 13.38 -13.78
C SER A 46 12.44 14.13 -12.91
N GLU A 47 13.14 15.07 -13.51
CA GLU A 47 14.11 15.92 -12.80
C GLU A 47 13.46 16.83 -11.76
N THR A 48 12.18 17.14 -11.91
CA THR A 48 11.44 18.00 -10.98
C THR A 48 10.98 17.26 -9.73
N CYS A 49 11.06 15.93 -9.70
CA CYS A 49 10.65 15.15 -8.55
C CYS A 49 11.81 14.96 -7.57
N SER A 50 11.61 15.43 -6.34
CA SER A 50 12.57 15.28 -5.24
C SER A 50 12.14 14.22 -4.21
N ILE A 51 11.05 13.49 -4.49
CA ILE A 51 10.50 12.51 -3.57
C ILE A 51 11.29 11.21 -3.64
N THR A 52 11.63 10.66 -2.48
CA THR A 52 12.30 9.38 -2.37
C THR A 52 11.84 8.63 -1.13
N GLY A 53 11.95 7.31 -1.15
CA GLY A 53 11.64 6.48 0.01
C GLY A 53 10.15 6.38 0.36
N ARG A 54 9.27 6.64 -0.59
CA ARG A 54 7.81 6.57 -0.38
C ARG A 54 7.21 5.39 -1.13
N ILE A 55 6.10 4.86 -0.60
CA ILE A 55 5.33 3.81 -1.24
C ILE A 55 4.02 4.41 -1.73
N PHE A 56 3.70 4.17 -2.99
CA PHE A 56 2.48 4.64 -3.63
C PHE A 56 1.63 3.46 -4.08
N LEU A 57 0.36 3.47 -3.72
CA LEU A 57 -0.64 2.55 -4.25
C LEU A 57 -1.38 3.26 -5.39
N VAL A 58 -1.46 2.62 -6.54
CA VAL A 58 -2.14 3.19 -7.71
C VAL A 58 -3.22 2.23 -8.17
N ASP A 59 -4.46 2.69 -8.16
CA ASP A 59 -5.55 2.00 -8.84
C ASP A 59 -6.47 3.02 -9.51
N GLY A 60 -6.67 2.87 -10.81
CA GLY A 60 -7.49 3.80 -11.59
C GLY A 60 -6.99 5.24 -11.47
N GLY A 61 -7.84 6.14 -11.07
CA GLY A 61 -7.50 7.54 -10.83
C GLY A 61 -7.03 7.84 -9.40
N ALA A 62 -6.91 6.83 -8.55
CA ALA A 62 -6.49 7.02 -7.17
C ALA A 62 -5.00 6.72 -6.99
N VAL A 63 -4.29 7.64 -6.37
CA VAL A 63 -2.90 7.45 -5.94
C VAL A 63 -2.85 7.69 -4.45
N ARG A 64 -2.47 6.66 -3.71
CA ARG A 64 -2.39 6.72 -2.24
C ARG A 64 -0.95 6.65 -1.79
N VAL A 65 -0.57 7.56 -0.91
CA VAL A 65 0.76 7.57 -0.32
C VAL A 65 0.70 6.89 1.04
N LEU A 66 1.50 5.85 1.24
CA LEU A 66 1.59 5.19 2.52
C LEU A 66 2.50 5.99 3.45
N ARG A 67 2.06 6.13 4.70
CA ARG A 67 2.91 6.76 5.71
C ARG A 67 4.04 5.81 6.10
N PRO A 68 5.25 6.31 6.29
CA PRO A 68 6.33 5.49 6.83
C PRO A 68 6.00 5.04 8.25
N TRP A 69 6.69 4.01 8.69
CA TRP A 69 6.56 3.48 10.03
C TRP A 69 7.06 4.51 11.03
N ALA A 70 6.33 4.66 12.12
CA ALA A 70 6.63 5.58 13.20
C ALA A 70 6.43 4.86 14.54
N PRO A 71 7.17 5.25 15.59
CA PRO A 71 6.90 4.76 16.93
C PRO A 71 5.45 5.10 17.33
N ALA A 72 4.74 4.13 17.87
CA ALA A 72 3.38 4.32 18.35
C ALA A 72 3.34 4.14 19.87
N GLU A 73 3.44 2.91 20.32
CA GLU A 73 3.43 2.60 21.75
C GLU A 73 4.86 2.51 22.27
N THR A 74 5.05 2.99 23.49
CA THR A 74 6.35 2.92 24.15
C THR A 74 6.18 2.40 25.56
N VAL A 75 6.98 1.43 25.95
CA VAL A 75 7.08 1.00 27.35
C VAL A 75 8.50 1.26 27.83
N GLU A 76 8.61 1.87 28.99
CA GLU A 76 9.89 2.26 29.58
C GLU A 76 9.97 1.84 31.04
N LYS A 77 11.14 1.51 31.50
CA LYS A 77 11.42 1.40 32.92
C LYS A 77 12.87 1.82 33.20
N ASP A 78 13.13 2.15 34.45
CA ASP A 78 14.49 2.46 34.88
C ASP A 78 15.24 1.16 35.11
N GLY A 79 16.09 0.81 34.14
CA GLY A 79 16.89 -0.40 34.15
C GLY A 79 16.56 -1.42 33.07
N ARG A 80 17.14 -2.61 33.23
CA ARG A 80 16.97 -3.66 32.24
C ARG A 80 15.65 -4.39 32.43
N TRP A 81 14.96 -4.63 31.33
CA TRP A 81 13.76 -5.45 31.33
C TRP A 81 14.07 -6.92 31.63
N THR A 82 13.20 -7.58 32.41
CA THR A 82 13.13 -9.03 32.44
C THR A 82 12.15 -9.49 31.38
N VAL A 83 12.25 -10.73 30.96
CA VAL A 83 11.30 -11.29 29.97
C VAL A 83 9.86 -11.24 30.49
N ALA A 84 9.67 -11.59 31.76
CA ALA A 84 8.33 -11.59 32.37
C ALA A 84 7.72 -10.20 32.45
N ASP A 85 8.50 -9.20 32.87
CA ASP A 85 8.02 -7.82 32.97
C ASP A 85 7.70 -7.23 31.59
N LEU A 86 8.55 -7.50 30.60
CA LEU A 86 8.32 -7.03 29.26
C LEU A 86 7.06 -7.65 28.65
N ALA A 87 6.87 -8.95 28.86
CA ALA A 87 5.67 -9.63 28.39
C ALA A 87 4.40 -9.07 29.04
N ALA A 88 4.46 -8.75 30.34
CA ALA A 88 3.32 -8.19 31.07
C ALA A 88 2.93 -6.80 30.57
N GLU A 89 3.92 -5.94 30.22
CA GLU A 89 3.66 -4.57 29.80
C GLU A 89 3.37 -4.46 28.30
N LEU A 90 4.14 -5.15 27.47
CA LEU A 90 4.05 -5.03 26.02
C LEU A 90 2.95 -5.91 25.40
N GLY A 91 2.74 -7.10 25.98
CA GLY A 91 1.76 -8.05 25.47
C GLY A 91 0.36 -7.46 25.27
N PRO A 92 -0.23 -6.81 26.31
CA PRO A 92 -1.57 -6.22 26.17
C PRO A 92 -1.68 -5.14 25.08
N LEU A 93 -0.58 -4.41 24.80
CA LEU A 93 -0.57 -3.36 23.79
C LEU A 93 -0.60 -3.92 22.35
N LEU A 94 -0.13 -5.16 22.19
CA LEU A 94 0.00 -5.79 20.87
C LEU A 94 -1.10 -6.80 20.57
N LEU A 95 -2.03 -7.02 21.52
CA LEU A 95 -3.15 -7.92 21.27
C LEU A 95 -4.04 -7.35 20.16
N PRO A 96 -4.48 -8.20 19.22
CA PRO A 96 -5.36 -7.73 18.15
C PRO A 96 -6.66 -7.20 18.75
N THR A 97 -7.07 -6.02 18.32
CA THR A 97 -8.39 -5.47 18.61
C THR A 97 -9.41 -6.13 17.69
N ARG A 98 -10.50 -6.58 18.24
CA ARG A 98 -11.63 -7.14 17.47
C ARG A 98 -12.67 -6.06 17.17
#